data_52d406e4b668a31d888d5915a37e0769
#
_entry.id   52d406e4b668a31d888d5915a37e0769
#
_cell.length_a   1.000
_cell.length_b   1.000
_cell.length_c   1.000
_cell.angle_alpha   90.00
_cell.angle_beta   90.00
_cell.angle_gamma   90.00
#
_symmetry.space_group_name_H-M   'P 1'
#
loop_
_entity.id
_entity.type
_entity.pdbx_description
1 polymer ?
#
loop_
_entity_poly.entity_id
_entity_poly.type
_entity_poly.pdbx_seq_one_letter_code
_entity_poly.pdbx_strand_id
1 'polypeptide(L)'
;MTTTRYPPANFRPVRNTSGTMSAPTRGLIPHVQVGNGSLFGWFDNPRSQASSHLWLSKTGTFEQYVPFDKKAWAQADGNRFWISVECEGLDSEDYTSVQIQRLGELYAWGMREFGWPAQITDSPDGRGIGTHRMGGRPWGGHSCPGTIRADRRDKILATALNAGPSEPSRNASEDDRRAGYTTMPTLSTGDRGPAVIELQKALNSVFLNETTAGDLAPLAPDGVYGTMTTSRVASCQRFATPWFGPIDADGICGPDTWRKIGFILGGMNK
;
A
#
# COMPACT_ATOMS: atom_id res chain seq x y z
N MET A 1 -6.72 10.36 21.98
CA MET A 1 -5.28 10.27 21.68
C MET A 1 -5.13 10.42 20.17
N THR A 2 -4.20 11.21 19.70
CA THR A 2 -3.97 11.36 18.26
C THR A 2 -3.30 10.09 17.75
N THR A 3 -3.85 9.46 16.71
CA THR A 3 -3.26 8.28 16.09
C THR A 3 -1.91 8.66 15.47
N THR A 4 -0.84 7.97 15.87
CA THR A 4 0.52 8.28 15.43
C THR A 4 1.06 7.32 14.37
N ARG A 5 0.33 6.23 14.12
CA ARG A 5 0.75 5.17 13.20
C ARG A 5 -0.35 4.80 12.22
N TYR A 6 0.06 4.48 11.01
CA TYR A 6 -0.79 3.86 9.99
C TYR A 6 -0.80 2.35 10.23
N PRO A 7 -1.93 1.74 10.63
CA PRO A 7 -1.94 0.33 11.04
C PRO A 7 -1.40 -0.66 10.00
N PRO A 8 -1.61 -0.46 8.67
CA PRO A 8 -1.05 -1.35 7.65
C PRO A 8 0.47 -1.21 7.42
N ALA A 9 1.15 -0.26 8.06
CA ALA A 9 2.57 -0.04 7.84
C ALA A 9 3.45 -0.79 8.84
N ASN A 10 4.55 -1.37 8.35
CA ASN A 10 5.61 -1.90 9.21
C ASN A 10 6.36 -0.74 9.87
N PHE A 11 6.24 -0.59 11.19
CA PHE A 11 6.86 0.52 11.91
C PHE A 11 8.34 0.27 12.17
N ARG A 12 9.19 1.09 11.56
CA ARG A 12 10.65 1.05 11.66
C ARG A 12 11.18 2.46 11.96
N PRO A 13 11.20 2.90 13.24
CA PRO A 13 11.56 4.26 13.58
C PRO A 13 13.00 4.60 13.16
N VAL A 14 13.18 5.82 12.62
CA VAL A 14 14.48 6.36 12.21
C VAL A 14 14.90 7.53 13.09
N ARG A 15 16.21 7.82 13.11
CA ARG A 15 16.78 8.91 13.90
C ARG A 15 16.52 10.29 13.33
N ASN A 16 16.37 10.40 12.01
CA ASN A 16 16.14 11.69 11.35
C ASN A 16 14.69 12.14 11.50
N THR A 17 14.39 12.72 12.64
CA THR A 17 13.08 13.29 12.99
C THR A 17 13.26 14.43 13.96
N SER A 18 12.27 15.34 14.06
CA SER A 18 12.36 16.47 14.96
C SER A 18 11.00 17.00 15.39
N GLY A 19 10.89 17.47 16.63
CA GLY A 19 9.74 18.22 17.14
C GLY A 19 8.37 17.67 16.76
N THR A 20 7.32 18.38 17.08
CA THR A 20 5.93 17.98 16.84
C THR A 20 5.37 18.57 15.54
N MET A 21 4.46 17.83 14.91
CA MET A 21 3.63 18.34 13.82
C MET A 21 2.68 19.43 14.30
N SER A 22 2.33 20.36 13.43
CA SER A 22 1.18 21.24 13.67
C SER A 22 -0.11 20.45 13.42
N ALA A 23 -1.05 20.56 14.36
CA ALA A 23 -2.36 19.93 14.24
C ALA A 23 -3.42 20.98 13.88
N PRO A 24 -4.40 20.62 13.04
CA PRO A 24 -4.47 19.38 12.25
C PRO A 24 -3.46 19.39 11.09
N THR A 25 -3.00 18.18 10.68
CA THR A 25 -2.17 18.05 9.48
C THR A 25 -2.99 18.42 8.24
N ARG A 26 -2.31 18.94 7.22
CA ARG A 26 -2.99 19.46 6.01
C ARG A 26 -3.38 18.37 5.02
N GLY A 27 -2.62 17.28 4.97
CA GLY A 27 -2.84 16.21 4.01
C GLY A 27 -1.61 15.39 3.73
N LEU A 28 -1.55 14.80 2.54
CA LEU A 28 -0.53 13.87 2.09
C LEU A 28 0.29 14.45 0.93
N ILE A 29 1.62 14.29 1.03
CA ILE A 29 2.55 14.56 -0.06
C ILE A 29 3.19 13.24 -0.50
N PRO A 30 2.75 12.66 -1.63
CA PRO A 30 3.48 11.58 -2.27
C PRO A 30 4.72 12.12 -2.98
N HIS A 31 5.90 11.63 -2.59
CA HIS A 31 7.19 11.90 -3.21
C HIS A 31 7.58 10.78 -4.18
N VAL A 32 8.65 10.98 -4.95
CA VAL A 32 9.35 9.95 -5.69
C VAL A 32 10.72 9.74 -5.09
N GLN A 33 11.01 8.48 -4.76
CA GLN A 33 12.28 8.08 -4.12
C GLN A 33 13.50 8.29 -5.04
N VAL A 34 13.31 8.25 -6.37
CA VAL A 34 14.39 8.19 -7.39
C VAL A 34 15.32 7.01 -7.11
N GLY A 35 14.75 5.82 -6.90
CA GLY A 35 15.49 4.61 -6.56
C GLY A 35 14.59 3.43 -6.26
N ASN A 36 15.21 2.33 -5.86
CA ASN A 36 14.53 1.08 -5.51
C ASN A 36 14.92 0.61 -4.12
N GLY A 37 14.00 -0.11 -3.46
CA GLY A 37 14.19 -0.70 -2.14
C GLY A 37 13.97 0.27 -0.98
N SER A 38 13.92 -0.30 0.21
CA SER A 38 13.63 0.41 1.46
C SER A 38 14.60 1.56 1.74
N LEU A 39 14.07 2.69 2.17
CA LEU A 39 14.85 3.87 2.56
C LEU A 39 15.28 3.85 4.03
N PHE A 40 14.99 2.78 4.78
CA PHE A 40 15.29 2.70 6.21
C PHE A 40 16.75 3.07 6.53
N GLY A 41 17.71 2.39 5.88
CA GLY A 41 19.13 2.62 6.14
C GLY A 41 19.61 4.04 5.79
N TRP A 42 19.00 4.64 4.75
CA TRP A 42 19.31 6.02 4.37
C TRP A 42 18.74 7.01 5.40
N PHE A 43 17.47 6.85 5.78
CA PHE A 43 16.82 7.75 6.73
C PHE A 43 17.25 7.55 8.18
N ASP A 44 17.76 6.38 8.54
CA ASP A 44 18.37 6.16 9.86
C ASP A 44 19.83 6.62 9.95
N ASN A 45 20.42 7.08 8.85
CA ASN A 45 21.75 7.67 8.84
C ASN A 45 21.65 9.19 9.10
N PRO A 46 22.20 9.73 10.21
CA PRO A 46 22.14 11.18 10.48
C PRO A 46 22.80 12.04 9.40
N ARG A 47 23.74 11.50 8.62
CA ARG A 47 24.41 12.23 7.54
C ARG A 47 23.49 12.49 6.35
N SER A 48 22.44 11.72 6.16
CA SER A 48 21.51 11.93 5.03
C SER A 48 20.68 13.21 5.19
N GLN A 49 20.46 13.68 6.42
CA GLN A 49 19.64 14.84 6.75
C GLN A 49 18.26 14.81 6.08
N ALA A 50 17.72 13.62 5.85
CA ALA A 50 16.45 13.38 5.17
C ALA A 50 15.65 12.26 5.85
N SER A 51 14.34 12.35 5.79
CA SER A 51 13.40 11.27 6.15
C SER A 51 12.02 11.55 5.59
N SER A 52 11.17 10.54 5.55
CA SER A 52 9.73 10.66 5.32
C SER A 52 8.95 9.97 6.43
N HIS A 53 7.65 10.26 6.55
CA HIS A 53 6.80 9.52 7.49
C HIS A 53 6.66 8.08 7.06
N LEU A 54 6.47 7.87 5.76
CA LEU A 54 6.23 6.55 5.16
C LEU A 54 7.13 6.34 3.94
N TRP A 55 7.36 5.07 3.64
CA TRP A 55 7.85 4.60 2.35
C TRP A 55 6.87 3.57 1.80
N LEU A 56 6.67 3.58 0.48
CA LEU A 56 5.78 2.69 -0.24
C LEU A 56 6.53 2.00 -1.39
N SER A 57 6.65 0.68 -1.31
CA SER A 57 7.24 -0.13 -2.39
C SER A 57 6.37 -0.16 -3.65
N LYS A 58 6.95 -0.55 -4.79
CA LYS A 58 6.20 -0.84 -6.04
C LYS A 58 5.17 -1.95 -5.85
N THR A 59 5.40 -2.85 -4.90
CA THR A 59 4.52 -4.00 -4.59
C THR A 59 3.49 -3.73 -3.49
N GLY A 60 3.44 -2.50 -2.95
CA GLY A 60 2.42 -2.07 -2.00
C GLY A 60 2.78 -2.23 -0.53
N THR A 61 4.02 -2.61 -0.20
CA THR A 61 4.46 -2.66 1.19
C THR A 61 4.68 -1.25 1.73
N PHE A 62 4.09 -0.93 2.89
CA PHE A 62 4.41 0.27 3.64
C PHE A 62 5.42 0.00 4.74
N GLU A 63 6.42 0.87 4.84
CA GLU A 63 7.20 1.06 6.06
C GLU A 63 6.89 2.44 6.62
N GLN A 64 6.69 2.55 7.94
CA GLN A 64 6.55 3.84 8.60
C GLN A 64 7.80 4.12 9.43
N TYR A 65 8.42 5.27 9.15
CA TYR A 65 9.70 5.67 9.74
C TYR A 65 9.54 6.75 10.82
N VAL A 66 8.61 7.67 10.62
CA VAL A 66 8.35 8.77 11.55
C VAL A 66 6.90 8.70 12.02
N PRO A 67 6.63 8.76 13.33
CA PRO A 67 5.27 8.88 13.84
C PRO A 67 4.58 10.14 13.31
N PHE A 68 3.27 10.11 13.07
CA PHE A 68 2.53 11.23 12.48
C PHE A 68 2.38 12.47 13.37
N ASP A 69 2.76 12.38 14.63
CA ASP A 69 2.86 13.52 15.54
C ASP A 69 4.25 14.19 15.54
N LYS A 70 5.21 13.63 14.80
CA LYS A 70 6.59 14.13 14.65
C LYS A 70 6.84 14.60 13.23
N LYS A 71 7.77 15.55 13.08
CA LYS A 71 8.18 16.06 11.76
C LYS A 71 9.19 15.11 11.11
N ALA A 72 8.88 14.61 9.93
CA ALA A 72 9.88 14.06 9.02
C ALA A 72 10.64 15.21 8.31
N TRP A 73 11.76 14.89 7.69
CA TRP A 73 12.62 15.85 6.98
C TRP A 73 12.51 15.62 5.46
N ALA A 74 11.33 15.87 4.89
CA ALA A 74 10.99 15.55 3.51
C ALA A 74 10.83 16.78 2.60
N GLN A 75 10.32 17.90 3.16
CA GLN A 75 9.93 19.08 2.37
C GLN A 75 10.15 20.40 3.13
N ALA A 76 11.28 20.55 3.81
CA ALA A 76 11.72 21.78 4.50
C ALA A 76 10.59 22.47 5.31
N ASP A 77 10.15 23.69 4.93
CA ASP A 77 9.10 24.43 5.66
C ASP A 77 7.75 23.70 5.69
N GLY A 78 7.50 22.80 4.75
CA GLY A 78 6.31 21.95 4.72
C GLY A 78 6.30 20.83 5.76
N ASN A 79 7.47 20.46 6.32
CA ASN A 79 7.62 19.35 7.26
C ASN A 79 6.69 19.41 8.47
N ARG A 80 6.29 20.59 8.90
CA ARG A 80 5.45 20.77 10.08
C ARG A 80 3.95 20.57 9.85
N PHE A 81 3.51 20.51 8.57
CA PHE A 81 2.08 20.53 8.24
C PHE A 81 1.61 19.30 7.44
N TRP A 82 2.53 18.62 6.75
CA TRP A 82 2.19 17.63 5.77
C TRP A 82 2.78 16.26 6.10
N ILE A 83 2.00 15.24 5.93
CA ILE A 83 2.47 13.85 5.99
C ILE A 83 3.11 13.52 4.64
N SER A 84 4.32 12.97 4.67
CA SER A 84 5.09 12.60 3.49
C SER A 84 5.15 11.08 3.30
N VAL A 85 5.12 10.63 2.06
CA VAL A 85 5.37 9.23 1.69
C VAL A 85 6.31 9.17 0.50
N GLU A 86 7.48 8.55 0.65
CA GLU A 86 8.38 8.25 -0.45
C GLU A 86 7.91 7.02 -1.19
N CYS A 87 7.68 7.14 -2.48
CA CYS A 87 7.22 6.05 -3.33
C CYS A 87 8.38 5.53 -4.18
N GLU A 88 8.64 4.22 -4.07
CA GLU A 88 9.67 3.55 -4.85
C GLU A 88 9.49 3.77 -6.35
N GLY A 89 10.60 3.95 -7.07
CA GLY A 89 10.69 4.13 -8.51
C GLY A 89 11.41 5.41 -8.91
N LEU A 90 11.47 5.66 -10.21
CA LEU A 90 12.14 6.80 -10.82
C LEU A 90 11.13 7.91 -11.16
N ASP A 91 11.60 9.12 -11.35
CA ASP A 91 10.79 10.29 -11.77
C ASP A 91 10.23 10.17 -13.20
N SER A 92 10.89 9.35 -14.04
CA SER A 92 10.43 8.98 -15.37
C SER A 92 9.38 7.85 -15.39
N GLU A 93 9.12 7.22 -14.25
CA GLU A 93 8.18 6.11 -14.09
C GLU A 93 6.84 6.58 -13.51
N ASP A 94 5.75 5.98 -13.98
CA ASP A 94 4.43 6.13 -13.34
C ASP A 94 4.37 5.32 -12.03
N TYR A 95 3.36 5.61 -11.21
CA TYR A 95 3.01 4.71 -10.11
C TYR A 95 2.53 3.38 -10.66
N THR A 96 2.85 2.28 -9.97
CA THR A 96 2.15 1.02 -10.22
C THR A 96 0.68 1.14 -9.80
N SER A 97 -0.19 0.28 -10.36
CA SER A 97 -1.59 0.22 -9.94
C SER A 97 -1.72 -0.07 -8.45
N VAL A 98 -0.80 -0.87 -7.91
CA VAL A 98 -0.74 -1.20 -6.48
C VAL A 98 -0.38 0.04 -5.66
N GLN A 99 0.59 0.85 -6.10
CA GLN A 99 0.93 2.09 -5.40
C GLN A 99 -0.26 3.08 -5.39
N ILE A 100 -0.99 3.22 -6.51
CA ILE A 100 -2.21 4.06 -6.55
C ILE A 100 -3.24 3.56 -5.54
N GLN A 101 -3.49 2.25 -5.52
CA GLN A 101 -4.43 1.63 -4.58
C GLN A 101 -4.03 1.91 -3.12
N ARG A 102 -2.77 1.66 -2.78
CA ARG A 102 -2.26 1.83 -1.41
C ARG A 102 -2.23 3.31 -0.97
N LEU A 103 -1.88 4.24 -1.88
CA LEU A 103 -1.94 5.68 -1.60
C LEU A 103 -3.39 6.14 -1.37
N GLY A 104 -4.35 5.61 -2.14
CA GLY A 104 -5.77 5.87 -1.93
C GLY A 104 -6.27 5.36 -0.58
N GLU A 105 -5.90 4.15 -0.19
CA GLU A 105 -6.23 3.58 1.13
C GLU A 105 -5.64 4.40 2.29
N LEU A 106 -4.38 4.80 2.16
CA LEU A 106 -3.72 5.69 3.13
C LEU A 106 -4.44 7.03 3.23
N TYR A 107 -4.82 7.61 2.08
CA TYR A 107 -5.51 8.89 2.08
C TYR A 107 -6.92 8.79 2.69
N ALA A 108 -7.68 7.75 2.35
CA ALA A 108 -8.99 7.46 2.96
C ALA A 108 -8.89 7.31 4.48
N TRP A 109 -7.86 6.64 4.95
CA TRP A 109 -7.57 6.54 6.39
C TRP A 109 -7.27 7.94 6.98
N GLY A 110 -6.43 8.74 6.33
CA GLY A 110 -6.12 10.10 6.79
C GLY A 110 -7.31 11.05 6.78
N MET A 111 -8.27 10.86 5.87
CA MET A 111 -9.55 11.58 5.87
C MET A 111 -10.34 11.30 7.16
N ARG A 112 -10.34 10.06 7.64
CA ARG A 112 -11.04 9.66 8.88
C ARG A 112 -10.30 10.10 10.14
N GLU A 113 -8.99 9.89 10.19
CA GLU A 113 -8.19 10.11 11.40
C GLU A 113 -7.81 11.58 11.61
N PHE A 114 -7.57 12.33 10.53
CA PHE A 114 -7.07 13.71 10.59
C PHE A 114 -8.01 14.74 9.95
N GLY A 115 -9.15 14.30 9.43
CA GLY A 115 -10.09 15.17 8.74
C GLY A 115 -9.51 15.80 7.47
N TRP A 116 -8.68 15.06 6.72
CA TRP A 116 -8.21 15.56 5.42
C TRP A 116 -9.39 15.71 4.45
N PRO A 117 -9.47 16.82 3.69
CA PRO A 117 -10.57 17.01 2.77
C PRO A 117 -10.42 16.14 1.51
N ALA A 118 -11.55 15.78 0.91
CA ALA A 118 -11.61 15.03 -0.35
C ALA A 118 -11.22 15.91 -1.56
N GLN A 119 -9.97 16.33 -1.64
CA GLN A 119 -9.48 17.21 -2.71
C GLN A 119 -7.98 17.07 -2.97
N ILE A 120 -7.56 17.54 -4.14
CA ILE A 120 -6.16 17.80 -4.47
C ILE A 120 -5.88 19.30 -4.27
N THR A 121 -4.60 19.65 -4.08
CA THR A 121 -4.17 21.04 -3.95
C THR A 121 -2.80 21.27 -4.55
N ASP A 122 -2.59 22.44 -5.14
CA ASP A 122 -1.30 22.95 -5.59
C ASP A 122 -0.83 24.15 -4.75
N SER A 123 -1.50 24.41 -3.61
CA SER A 123 -1.11 25.41 -2.66
C SER A 123 -0.43 24.80 -1.43
N PRO A 124 0.77 25.25 -1.03
CA PRO A 124 1.43 24.81 0.20
C PRO A 124 0.62 25.14 1.47
N ASP A 125 -0.25 26.15 1.40
CA ASP A 125 -1.17 26.54 2.47
C ASP A 125 -2.56 25.88 2.36
N GLY A 126 -2.80 25.15 1.29
CA GLY A 126 -4.01 24.34 1.09
C GLY A 126 -4.07 23.11 1.98
N ARG A 127 -5.07 22.27 1.70
CA ARG A 127 -5.27 20.95 2.34
C ARG A 127 -5.61 19.93 1.26
N GLY A 128 -5.26 18.66 1.46
CA GLY A 128 -5.60 17.61 0.50
C GLY A 128 -4.41 16.76 0.08
N ILE A 129 -4.44 16.26 -1.15
CA ILE A 129 -3.29 15.59 -1.78
C ILE A 129 -2.48 16.63 -2.53
N GLY A 130 -1.27 16.91 -2.05
CA GLY A 130 -0.38 17.89 -2.65
C GLY A 130 0.80 17.26 -3.40
N THR A 131 1.79 18.08 -3.71
CA THR A 131 3.08 17.68 -4.28
C THR A 131 4.22 18.43 -3.59
N HIS A 132 5.42 17.89 -3.58
CA HIS A 132 6.58 18.61 -3.04
C HIS A 132 6.85 19.91 -3.81
N ARG A 133 6.70 19.86 -5.14
CA ARG A 133 6.96 21.04 -6.01
C ARG A 133 6.08 22.25 -5.71
N MET A 134 4.89 22.06 -5.09
CA MET A 134 3.97 23.17 -4.81
C MET A 134 4.53 24.19 -3.80
N GLY A 135 5.47 23.76 -2.95
CA GLY A 135 6.09 24.63 -1.95
C GLY A 135 7.20 25.54 -2.49
N GLY A 136 7.62 25.34 -3.75
CA GLY A 136 8.66 26.13 -4.38
C GLY A 136 9.96 26.22 -3.57
N ARG A 137 10.63 27.39 -3.59
CA ARG A 137 11.90 27.61 -2.87
C ARG A 137 11.84 27.32 -1.37
N PRO A 138 10.79 27.71 -0.61
CA PRO A 138 10.68 27.37 0.81
C PRO A 138 10.69 25.88 1.11
N TRP A 139 10.34 25.02 0.13
CA TRP A 139 10.40 23.57 0.26
C TRP A 139 11.60 22.95 -0.48
N GLY A 140 12.63 23.74 -0.80
CA GLY A 140 13.84 23.28 -1.44
C GLY A 140 13.86 23.38 -2.97
N GLY A 141 12.78 23.83 -3.62
CA GLY A 141 12.72 24.07 -5.06
C GLY A 141 12.72 22.82 -5.94
N HIS A 142 12.23 21.70 -5.42
CA HIS A 142 12.22 20.40 -6.11
C HIS A 142 11.09 20.26 -7.13
N SER A 143 11.32 19.50 -8.21
CA SER A 143 10.29 19.09 -9.19
C SER A 143 9.47 17.88 -8.73
N CYS A 144 9.83 17.25 -7.60
CA CYS A 144 9.20 16.06 -7.04
C CYS A 144 7.67 16.19 -6.91
N PRO A 145 6.88 15.17 -7.28
CA PRO A 145 7.26 13.82 -7.73
C PRO A 145 7.44 13.68 -9.25
N GLY A 146 7.65 14.75 -9.98
CA GLY A 146 7.61 14.79 -11.44
C GLY A 146 6.17 14.91 -11.98
N THR A 147 6.04 15.24 -13.28
CA THR A 147 4.72 15.51 -13.87
C THR A 147 3.87 14.23 -13.94
N ILE A 148 4.47 13.12 -14.38
CA ILE A 148 3.74 11.84 -14.54
C ILE A 148 3.02 11.45 -13.25
N ARG A 149 3.72 11.48 -12.12
CA ARG A 149 3.17 11.09 -10.82
C ARG A 149 2.25 12.16 -10.22
N ALA A 150 2.55 13.43 -10.45
CA ALA A 150 1.70 14.53 -10.00
C ALA A 150 0.30 14.46 -10.64
N ASP A 151 0.22 14.05 -11.91
CA ASP A 151 -1.03 13.91 -12.65
C ASP A 151 -1.85 12.69 -12.21
N ARG A 152 -1.35 11.87 -11.29
CA ARG A 152 -2.07 10.70 -10.72
C ARG A 152 -2.82 11.00 -9.43
N ARG A 153 -2.72 12.22 -8.91
CA ARG A 153 -3.42 12.60 -7.66
C ARG A 153 -4.94 12.41 -7.76
N ASP A 154 -5.53 12.65 -8.92
CA ASP A 154 -6.95 12.39 -9.17
C ASP A 154 -7.31 10.92 -9.01
N LYS A 155 -6.45 10.01 -9.52
CA LYS A 155 -6.66 8.56 -9.37
C LYS A 155 -6.50 8.12 -7.91
N ILE A 156 -5.52 8.69 -7.19
CA ILE A 156 -5.35 8.42 -5.76
C ILE A 156 -6.58 8.89 -4.99
N LEU A 157 -7.09 10.08 -5.28
CA LEU A 157 -8.29 10.61 -4.64
C LEU A 157 -9.53 9.77 -4.98
N ALA A 158 -9.73 9.43 -6.25
CA ALA A 158 -10.83 8.58 -6.68
C ALA A 158 -10.80 7.21 -5.97
N THR A 159 -9.61 6.63 -5.84
CA THR A 159 -9.42 5.37 -5.08
C THR A 159 -9.79 5.56 -3.60
N ALA A 160 -9.38 6.66 -2.98
CA ALA A 160 -9.73 6.97 -1.60
C ALA A 160 -11.24 7.12 -1.37
N LEU A 161 -11.94 7.75 -2.30
CA LEU A 161 -13.39 7.94 -2.23
C LEU A 161 -14.16 6.64 -2.46
N ASN A 162 -13.63 5.75 -3.30
CA ASN A 162 -14.21 4.44 -3.57
C ASN A 162 -13.87 3.39 -2.49
N ALA A 163 -12.85 3.65 -1.69
CA ALA A 163 -12.54 2.86 -0.51
C ALA A 163 -13.57 3.12 0.59
N GLY A 164 -14.85 2.83 0.40
CA GLY A 164 -15.98 3.11 1.27
C GLY A 164 -15.65 3.18 2.77
N PRO A 165 -16.55 3.50 3.67
CA PRO A 165 -16.25 3.56 5.09
C PRO A 165 -15.83 2.17 5.56
N SER A 166 -14.53 1.89 5.49
CA SER A 166 -13.99 0.81 6.31
C SER A 166 -14.27 1.25 7.74
N GLU A 167 -15.11 0.53 8.44
CA GLU A 167 -15.40 0.72 9.86
C GLU A 167 -14.09 1.01 10.60
N PRO A 168 -14.10 1.90 11.63
CA PRO A 168 -12.90 2.13 12.42
C PRO A 168 -12.45 0.75 12.91
N SER A 169 -11.22 0.39 12.56
CA SER A 169 -10.59 -0.81 13.08
C SER A 169 -10.56 -0.66 14.60
N ARG A 170 -11.64 -1.09 15.25
CA ARG A 170 -11.55 -1.57 16.63
C ARG A 170 -10.43 -2.57 16.57
N ASN A 171 -9.47 -2.51 17.50
CA ASN A 171 -8.40 -3.47 17.66
C ASN A 171 -8.87 -4.85 17.18
N ALA A 172 -8.76 -5.07 15.86
CA ALA A 172 -9.07 -6.36 15.30
C ALA A 172 -7.99 -7.27 15.87
N SER A 173 -8.39 -8.12 16.79
CA SER A 173 -7.55 -9.20 17.28
C SER A 173 -7.06 -9.98 16.05
N GLU A 174 -5.93 -10.65 16.17
CA GLU A 174 -5.43 -11.54 15.11
C GLU A 174 -6.53 -12.50 14.62
N ASP A 175 -7.50 -12.80 15.47
CA ASP A 175 -8.66 -13.63 15.18
C ASP A 175 -9.70 -12.97 14.25
N ASP A 176 -9.90 -11.63 14.31
CA ASP A 176 -10.84 -10.93 13.43
C ASP A 176 -10.32 -10.78 11.98
N ARG A 177 -8.99 -10.73 11.79
CA ARG A 177 -8.38 -10.77 10.45
C ARG A 177 -8.48 -12.16 9.82
N ARG A 178 -8.53 -13.20 10.65
CA ARG A 178 -8.83 -14.57 10.21
C ARG A 178 -10.28 -14.72 9.75
N ALA A 179 -11.22 -13.99 10.35
CA ALA A 179 -12.66 -14.12 10.06
C ALA A 179 -13.04 -13.69 8.64
N GLY A 180 -12.39 -12.69 8.04
CA GLY A 180 -12.70 -12.20 6.68
C GLY A 180 -12.50 -13.24 5.58
N TYR A 181 -11.53 -14.15 5.74
CA TYR A 181 -11.28 -15.24 4.79
C TYR A 181 -11.95 -16.56 5.17
N THR A 182 -12.44 -16.70 6.40
CA THR A 182 -13.20 -17.88 6.84
C THR A 182 -14.64 -17.91 6.33
N THR A 183 -15.13 -16.78 5.81
CA THR A 183 -16.46 -16.68 5.17
C THR A 183 -16.42 -16.94 3.66
N MET A 184 -15.23 -17.05 3.05
CA MET A 184 -15.13 -17.36 1.61
C MET A 184 -15.50 -18.82 1.37
N PRO A 185 -16.27 -19.10 0.30
CA PRO A 185 -16.69 -20.48 0.02
C PRO A 185 -15.50 -21.36 -0.33
N THR A 186 -15.57 -22.62 0.04
CA THR A 186 -14.68 -23.65 -0.53
C THR A 186 -15.04 -23.83 -2.00
N LEU A 187 -14.04 -23.69 -2.87
CA LEU A 187 -14.19 -23.80 -4.32
C LEU A 187 -13.32 -24.95 -4.85
N SER A 188 -13.86 -25.71 -5.79
CA SER A 188 -13.24 -26.89 -6.38
C SER A 188 -13.56 -27.01 -7.87
N THR A 189 -12.94 -27.95 -8.54
CA THR A 189 -13.20 -28.24 -9.96
C THR A 189 -14.68 -28.48 -10.22
N GLY A 190 -15.24 -27.73 -11.17
CA GLY A 190 -16.67 -27.79 -11.53
C GLY A 190 -17.48 -26.63 -10.99
N ASP A 191 -17.02 -25.92 -9.96
CA ASP A 191 -17.71 -24.76 -9.42
C ASP A 191 -17.75 -23.62 -10.42
N ARG A 192 -18.80 -22.78 -10.31
CA ARG A 192 -19.03 -21.66 -11.21
C ARG A 192 -19.57 -20.45 -10.46
N GLY A 193 -19.29 -19.26 -11.01
CA GLY A 193 -19.91 -18.02 -10.55
C GLY A 193 -18.95 -16.96 -10.02
N PRO A 194 -19.48 -15.91 -9.37
CA PRO A 194 -18.70 -14.74 -8.98
C PRO A 194 -17.51 -15.05 -8.06
N ALA A 195 -17.63 -15.98 -7.13
CA ALA A 195 -16.55 -16.37 -6.23
C ALA A 195 -15.36 -17.01 -6.98
N VAL A 196 -15.63 -17.73 -8.08
CA VAL A 196 -14.58 -18.27 -8.95
C VAL A 196 -13.88 -17.14 -9.72
N ILE A 197 -14.62 -16.14 -10.20
CA ILE A 197 -14.03 -14.95 -10.85
C ILE A 197 -13.07 -14.24 -9.90
N GLU A 198 -13.46 -14.02 -8.65
CA GLU A 198 -12.61 -13.38 -7.66
C GLU A 198 -11.37 -14.21 -7.34
N LEU A 199 -11.50 -15.52 -7.24
CA LEU A 199 -10.36 -16.42 -7.09
C LEU A 199 -9.39 -16.35 -8.26
N GLN A 200 -9.90 -16.37 -9.50
CA GLN A 200 -9.08 -16.30 -10.71
C GLN A 200 -8.31 -14.99 -10.80
N LYS A 201 -8.96 -13.85 -10.47
CA LYS A 201 -8.30 -12.55 -10.39
C LYS A 201 -7.22 -12.53 -9.30
N ALA A 202 -7.51 -13.04 -8.13
CA ALA A 202 -6.57 -13.13 -7.02
C ALA A 202 -5.34 -13.97 -7.38
N LEU A 203 -5.55 -15.14 -7.99
CA LEU A 203 -4.46 -16.01 -8.46
C LEU A 203 -3.60 -15.34 -9.53
N ASN A 204 -4.20 -14.61 -10.47
CA ASN A 204 -3.46 -13.83 -11.43
C ASN A 204 -2.57 -12.80 -10.74
N SER A 205 -3.08 -12.10 -9.73
CA SER A 205 -2.29 -11.11 -8.97
C SER A 205 -1.15 -11.76 -8.19
N VAL A 206 -1.36 -12.96 -7.62
CA VAL A 206 -0.30 -13.73 -6.94
C VAL A 206 0.86 -14.04 -7.89
N PHE A 207 0.55 -14.49 -9.11
CA PHE A 207 1.56 -14.99 -10.05
C PHE A 207 2.15 -13.90 -10.95
N LEU A 208 1.48 -12.76 -11.13
CA LEU A 208 2.05 -11.60 -11.85
C LEU A 208 3.18 -10.92 -11.07
N ASN A 209 3.25 -11.10 -9.76
CA ASN A 209 4.26 -10.49 -8.89
C ASN A 209 5.50 -11.37 -8.69
N GLU A 210 5.52 -12.60 -9.22
CA GLU A 210 6.62 -13.54 -9.03
C GLU A 210 7.40 -13.72 -10.34
N THR A 211 8.56 -13.09 -10.43
CA THR A 211 9.51 -13.21 -11.55
C THR A 211 10.11 -14.63 -11.72
N THR A 212 9.74 -15.57 -10.85
CA THR A 212 10.19 -16.96 -10.87
C THR A 212 9.12 -17.98 -11.28
N ALA A 213 7.88 -17.55 -11.47
CA ALA A 213 6.84 -18.41 -12.05
C ALA A 213 6.95 -18.34 -13.58
N GLY A 214 7.84 -19.14 -14.16
CA GLY A 214 8.00 -19.23 -15.60
C GLY A 214 6.66 -19.32 -16.35
N ASP A 215 6.52 -18.52 -17.39
CA ASP A 215 5.54 -18.54 -18.52
C ASP A 215 4.11 -19.06 -18.27
N LEU A 216 3.55 -18.85 -17.10
CA LEU A 216 2.15 -19.21 -16.84
C LEU A 216 1.23 -18.09 -17.35
N ALA A 217 0.61 -18.31 -18.51
CA ALA A 217 -0.38 -17.38 -19.06
C ALA A 217 -1.46 -17.04 -18.00
N PRO A 218 -1.92 -15.80 -17.92
CA PRO A 218 -2.98 -15.41 -16.98
C PRO A 218 -4.24 -16.29 -17.16
N LEU A 219 -4.89 -16.59 -16.06
CA LEU A 219 -6.22 -17.22 -16.11
C LEU A 219 -7.23 -16.24 -16.69
N ALA A 220 -8.10 -16.70 -17.59
CA ALA A 220 -9.30 -15.95 -17.93
C ALA A 220 -10.23 -15.92 -16.71
N PRO A 221 -10.66 -14.73 -16.21
CA PRO A 221 -11.63 -14.67 -15.13
C PRO A 221 -13.05 -14.94 -15.65
N ASP A 222 -13.28 -16.17 -16.11
CA ASP A 222 -14.51 -16.62 -16.76
C ASP A 222 -15.55 -17.18 -15.78
N GLY A 223 -15.18 -17.29 -14.52
CA GLY A 223 -16.04 -17.84 -13.47
C GLY A 223 -16.22 -19.35 -13.54
N VAL A 224 -15.36 -20.07 -14.25
CA VAL A 224 -15.40 -21.54 -14.34
C VAL A 224 -14.17 -22.11 -13.63
N TYR A 225 -14.37 -22.88 -12.58
CA TYR A 225 -13.29 -23.60 -11.92
C TYR A 225 -12.92 -24.85 -12.72
N GLY A 226 -12.16 -24.62 -13.78
CA GLY A 226 -11.65 -25.66 -14.66
C GLY A 226 -10.26 -26.15 -14.26
N THR A 227 -9.69 -27.04 -15.09
CA THR A 227 -8.36 -27.64 -14.85
C THR A 227 -7.24 -26.61 -14.68
N MET A 228 -7.30 -25.51 -15.41
CA MET A 228 -6.30 -24.43 -15.29
C MET A 228 -6.40 -23.73 -13.92
N THR A 229 -7.60 -23.43 -13.45
CA THR A 229 -7.83 -22.87 -12.12
C THR A 229 -7.35 -23.83 -11.03
N THR A 230 -7.68 -25.10 -11.14
CA THR A 230 -7.23 -26.18 -10.24
C THR A 230 -5.70 -26.23 -10.17
N SER A 231 -5.04 -26.28 -11.32
CA SER A 231 -3.58 -26.30 -11.40
C SER A 231 -2.94 -25.05 -10.78
N ARG A 232 -3.54 -23.88 -10.99
CA ARG A 232 -3.05 -22.62 -10.45
C ARG A 232 -3.22 -22.55 -8.93
N VAL A 233 -4.35 -23.06 -8.40
CA VAL A 233 -4.56 -23.21 -6.95
C VAL A 233 -3.53 -24.15 -6.36
N ALA A 234 -3.31 -25.31 -6.95
CA ALA A 234 -2.31 -26.26 -6.48
C ALA A 234 -0.88 -25.67 -6.53
N SER A 235 -0.57 -24.85 -7.50
CA SER A 235 0.71 -24.13 -7.55
C SER A 235 0.82 -23.12 -6.41
N CYS A 236 -0.23 -22.35 -6.14
CA CYS A 236 -0.26 -21.42 -5.00
C CYS A 236 -0.12 -22.16 -3.66
N GLN A 237 -0.71 -23.34 -3.53
CA GLN A 237 -0.61 -24.18 -2.32
C GLN A 237 0.82 -24.69 -2.09
N ARG A 238 1.53 -25.10 -3.15
CA ARG A 238 2.94 -25.53 -3.08
C ARG A 238 3.92 -24.39 -2.81
N PHE A 239 3.56 -23.18 -3.17
CA PHE A 239 4.43 -22.04 -3.00
C PHE A 239 4.75 -21.80 -1.51
N ALA A 240 6.01 -21.98 -1.13
CA ALA A 240 6.48 -21.74 0.22
C ALA A 240 6.94 -20.29 0.35
N THR A 241 6.28 -19.55 1.22
CA THR A 241 6.79 -18.24 1.66
C THR A 241 7.55 -18.42 2.98
N PRO A 242 8.45 -17.51 3.38
CA PRO A 242 9.12 -17.58 4.68
C PRO A 242 8.17 -17.66 5.88
N TRP A 243 6.91 -17.31 5.68
CA TRP A 243 5.89 -17.14 6.72
C TRP A 243 4.71 -18.10 6.61
N PHE A 244 4.52 -18.70 5.44
CA PHE A 244 3.46 -19.67 5.17
C PHE A 244 4.08 -20.90 4.53
N GLY A 245 4.14 -21.99 5.29
CA GLY A 245 4.59 -23.27 4.80
C GLY A 245 3.75 -23.79 3.61
N PRO A 246 4.22 -24.83 2.93
CA PRO A 246 3.40 -25.53 1.95
C PRO A 246 2.16 -26.09 2.67
N ILE A 247 1.02 -26.01 2.00
CA ILE A 247 -0.22 -26.67 2.38
C ILE A 247 -0.51 -27.75 1.34
N ASP A 248 -1.38 -28.70 1.65
CA ASP A 248 -1.72 -29.77 0.72
C ASP A 248 -2.14 -29.21 -0.64
N ALA A 249 -1.45 -29.62 -1.69
CA ALA A 249 -1.64 -29.11 -3.03
C ALA A 249 -2.71 -29.93 -3.77
N ASP A 250 -3.92 -29.94 -3.21
CA ASP A 250 -5.09 -30.69 -3.71
C ASP A 250 -5.86 -29.94 -4.81
N GLY A 251 -5.52 -28.67 -5.05
CA GLY A 251 -6.20 -27.81 -6.02
C GLY A 251 -7.60 -27.38 -5.56
N ILE A 252 -7.94 -27.53 -4.27
CA ILE A 252 -9.19 -27.05 -3.67
C ILE A 252 -8.92 -25.74 -2.94
N CYS A 253 -9.67 -24.70 -3.27
CA CYS A 253 -9.53 -23.41 -2.60
C CYS A 253 -10.40 -23.35 -1.34
N GLY A 254 -9.94 -24.00 -0.28
CA GLY A 254 -10.53 -23.94 1.06
C GLY A 254 -10.04 -22.74 1.87
N PRO A 255 -10.45 -22.65 3.17
CA PRO A 255 -10.10 -21.53 4.05
C PRO A 255 -8.60 -21.27 4.15
N ASP A 256 -7.76 -22.30 4.21
CA ASP A 256 -6.31 -22.16 4.30
C ASP A 256 -5.70 -21.64 2.99
N THR A 257 -6.22 -22.04 1.85
CA THR A 257 -5.81 -21.56 0.54
C THR A 257 -6.21 -20.09 0.37
N TRP A 258 -7.43 -19.71 0.73
CA TRP A 258 -7.87 -18.31 0.74
C TRP A 258 -7.02 -17.45 1.65
N ARG A 259 -6.72 -17.94 2.85
CA ARG A 259 -5.84 -17.23 3.79
C ARG A 259 -4.45 -17.03 3.21
N LYS A 260 -3.89 -18.04 2.56
CA LYS A 260 -2.58 -17.99 1.91
C LYS A 260 -2.56 -16.99 0.74
N ILE A 261 -3.60 -17.00 -0.12
CA ILE A 261 -3.77 -16.03 -1.21
C ILE A 261 -3.86 -14.61 -0.64
N GLY A 262 -4.71 -14.40 0.36
CA GLY A 262 -4.85 -13.11 1.03
C GLY A 262 -3.55 -12.61 1.68
N PHE A 263 -2.79 -13.52 2.27
CA PHE A 263 -1.48 -13.24 2.84
C PHE A 263 -0.47 -12.80 1.75
N ILE A 264 -0.42 -13.48 0.61
CA ILE A 264 0.46 -13.12 -0.50
C ILE A 264 0.05 -11.78 -1.11
N LEU A 265 -1.26 -11.52 -1.29
CA LEU A 265 -1.78 -10.30 -1.88
C LEU A 265 -1.84 -9.12 -0.90
N GLY A 266 -2.07 -9.40 0.39
CA GLY A 266 -2.14 -8.39 1.44
C GLY A 266 -0.77 -7.84 1.88
N GLY A 267 0.31 -8.35 1.29
CA GLY A 267 1.68 -8.04 1.73
C GLY A 267 1.83 -8.38 3.21
N MET A 268 2.35 -9.56 3.47
CA MET A 268 2.90 -10.04 4.73
C MET A 268 3.02 -9.00 5.85
N ASN A 269 1.93 -8.76 6.58
CA ASN A 269 1.99 -8.03 7.83
C ASN A 269 2.05 -9.05 8.97
N LYS A 270 3.26 -9.22 9.51
CA LYS A 270 3.43 -9.62 10.88
C LYS A 270 3.24 -8.44 11.79
#